data_d3c23ac494f970463628516fb52cfb38
#
_entry.id   d3c23ac494f970463628516fb52cfb38
#
_cell.length_a   1.000
_cell.length_b   1.000
_cell.length_c   1.000
_cell.angle_alpha   90.00
_cell.angle_beta   90.00
_cell.angle_gamma   90.00
#
_symmetry.space_group_name_H-M   'P 1'
#
loop_
_entity.id
_entity.type
_entity.pdbx_description
1 polymer ?
#
loop_
_entity_poly.entity_id
_entity_poly.type
_entity_poly.pdbx_seq_one_letter_code
_entity_poly.pdbx_strand_id
1 'polypeptide(L)'
;MRTVACRTIALLFLGVLAAGCREPAPVGPAARPGQADLAGAWRGRVQFSDGALAAVKDLEFMYVFNAGGTMTESSNYDGAPPVPPAYGLWRRTGPGAFEAHYEFYTTKAPAGFAEIAGGGGWLPAGHGVLVERITLAADGRSFTSTIAYTAFDAAGKPAAGGGEGKVSGVRIGP
;
A
#
# COMPACT_ATOMS: atom_id res chain seq x y z
N MET A 1 40.05 -70.87 4.21
CA MET A 1 39.91 -69.52 4.77
C MET A 1 40.11 -68.54 3.62
N ARG A 2 39.06 -67.91 3.16
CA ARG A 2 39.04 -66.90 2.05
C ARG A 2 38.64 -65.57 2.62
N THR A 3 39.53 -64.60 2.64
CA THR A 3 39.36 -63.24 3.05
C THR A 3 38.71 -62.43 1.90
N VAL A 4 37.54 -61.87 2.13
CA VAL A 4 36.85 -60.94 1.20
C VAL A 4 37.20 -59.55 1.61
N ALA A 5 37.86 -58.79 0.74
CA ALA A 5 38.16 -57.38 0.91
C ALA A 5 36.97 -56.53 0.44
N CYS A 6 36.37 -55.75 1.37
CA CYS A 6 35.33 -54.81 1.12
C CYS A 6 35.95 -53.49 0.62
N ARG A 7 35.68 -53.09 -0.66
CA ARG A 7 36.09 -51.81 -1.22
C ARG A 7 34.96 -50.81 -1.00
N THR A 8 35.20 -49.85 -0.14
CA THR A 8 34.30 -48.70 0.08
C THR A 8 34.49 -47.67 -1.04
N ILE A 9 33.47 -47.44 -1.83
CA ILE A 9 33.44 -46.37 -2.86
C ILE A 9 32.84 -45.13 -2.17
N ALA A 10 33.64 -44.08 -1.98
CA ALA A 10 33.20 -42.78 -1.52
C ALA A 10 32.68 -41.98 -2.74
N LEU A 11 31.35 -41.75 -2.83
CA LEU A 11 30.76 -40.83 -3.76
C LEU A 11 30.85 -39.41 -3.20
N LEU A 12 31.68 -38.57 -3.81
CA LEU A 12 31.67 -37.11 -3.60
C LEU A 12 30.46 -36.52 -4.33
N PHE A 13 29.46 -36.06 -3.60
CA PHE A 13 28.41 -35.19 -4.13
C PHE A 13 28.93 -33.76 -4.21
N LEU A 14 29.24 -33.30 -5.42
CA LEU A 14 29.52 -31.90 -5.73
C LEU A 14 28.18 -31.17 -5.81
N GLY A 15 27.74 -30.51 -4.73
CA GLY A 15 26.55 -29.64 -4.70
C GLY A 15 26.84 -28.34 -5.44
N VAL A 16 26.29 -28.20 -6.64
CA VAL A 16 26.27 -26.94 -7.36
C VAL A 16 25.23 -26.02 -6.70
N LEU A 17 25.68 -25.07 -5.90
CA LEU A 17 24.87 -23.95 -5.43
C LEU A 17 24.56 -23.02 -6.63
N ALA A 18 23.43 -23.23 -7.28
CA ALA A 18 22.88 -22.27 -8.23
C ALA A 18 22.40 -21.03 -7.41
N ALA A 19 23.24 -20.00 -7.30
CA ALA A 19 22.82 -18.68 -6.88
C ALA A 19 21.88 -18.11 -7.95
N GLY A 20 20.56 -18.29 -7.75
CA GLY A 20 19.53 -17.69 -8.58
C GLY A 20 19.60 -16.17 -8.41
N CYS A 21 20.20 -15.47 -9.36
CA CYS A 21 20.01 -14.03 -9.51
C CYS A 21 18.52 -13.77 -9.73
N ARG A 22 17.84 -13.32 -8.68
CA ARG A 22 16.46 -12.86 -8.78
C ARG A 22 16.50 -11.58 -9.57
N GLU A 23 16.03 -11.62 -10.81
CA GLU A 23 15.88 -10.46 -11.66
C GLU A 23 15.02 -9.43 -10.92
N PRO A 24 15.43 -8.15 -10.80
CA PRO A 24 14.58 -7.12 -10.19
C PRO A 24 13.29 -7.02 -11.03
N ALA A 25 12.16 -6.96 -10.34
CA ALA A 25 10.86 -6.79 -10.99
C ALA A 25 10.92 -5.59 -11.97
N PRO A 26 10.29 -5.68 -13.15
CA PRO A 26 10.36 -4.63 -14.15
C PRO A 26 9.82 -3.32 -13.54
N VAL A 27 10.68 -2.33 -13.40
CA VAL A 27 10.29 -0.95 -13.13
C VAL A 27 9.38 -0.55 -14.30
N GLY A 28 8.15 -0.10 -13.98
CA GLY A 28 7.21 0.33 -15.01
C GLY A 28 7.84 1.35 -15.97
N PRO A 29 7.29 1.51 -17.19
CA PRO A 29 7.89 2.35 -18.21
C PRO A 29 8.14 3.77 -17.69
N ALA A 30 9.39 4.23 -17.78
CA ALA A 30 9.78 5.59 -17.40
C ALA A 30 8.96 6.62 -18.19
N ALA A 31 8.61 7.74 -17.55
CA ALA A 31 7.92 8.84 -18.23
C ALA A 31 8.74 9.31 -19.43
N ARG A 32 8.09 9.48 -20.59
CA ARG A 32 8.72 10.11 -21.75
C ARG A 32 8.91 11.61 -21.47
N PRO A 33 10.03 12.23 -21.93
CA PRO A 33 10.21 13.68 -21.81
C PRO A 33 8.98 14.44 -22.33
N GLY A 34 8.44 15.35 -21.51
CA GLY A 34 7.25 16.14 -21.84
C GLY A 34 5.90 15.49 -21.47
N GLN A 35 5.89 14.26 -20.97
CA GLN A 35 4.66 13.65 -20.46
C GLN A 35 4.45 13.98 -18.98
N ALA A 36 3.26 14.47 -18.63
CA ALA A 36 2.91 14.73 -17.24
C ALA A 36 3.10 13.49 -16.36
N ASP A 37 3.69 13.68 -15.19
CA ASP A 37 4.00 12.61 -14.25
C ASP A 37 3.24 12.78 -12.94
N LEU A 38 2.87 11.65 -12.32
CA LEU A 38 2.18 11.63 -11.03
C LEU A 38 3.13 11.94 -9.86
N ALA A 39 4.44 11.72 -10.02
CA ALA A 39 5.41 11.98 -8.95
C ALA A 39 5.27 13.39 -8.37
N GLY A 40 5.26 13.47 -7.02
CA GLY A 40 5.08 14.72 -6.27
C GLY A 40 4.09 14.60 -5.13
N ALA A 41 3.75 15.74 -4.51
CA ALA A 41 2.80 15.83 -3.40
C ALA A 41 1.42 16.30 -3.89
N TRP A 42 0.38 15.73 -3.31
CA TRP A 42 -0.99 15.96 -3.72
C TRP A 42 -1.93 16.03 -2.52
N ARG A 43 -3.03 16.78 -2.68
CA ARG A 43 -4.19 16.72 -1.79
C ARG A 43 -5.39 16.24 -2.58
N GLY A 44 -6.09 15.22 -2.09
CA GLY A 44 -7.27 14.65 -2.70
C GLY A 44 -8.48 14.76 -1.80
N ARG A 45 -9.61 15.20 -2.32
CA ARG A 45 -10.90 15.07 -1.65
C ARG A 45 -11.50 13.72 -2.03
N VAL A 46 -11.89 12.96 -1.03
CA VAL A 46 -12.34 11.56 -1.16
C VAL A 46 -13.83 11.47 -0.81
N GLN A 47 -14.60 10.77 -1.61
CA GLN A 47 -15.98 10.44 -1.29
C GLN A 47 -16.25 8.98 -1.59
N PHE A 48 -16.46 8.20 -0.53
CA PHE A 48 -16.94 6.84 -0.66
C PHE A 48 -18.43 6.81 -0.99
N SER A 49 -18.84 5.89 -1.86
CA SER A 49 -20.24 5.64 -2.24
C SER A 49 -20.93 4.68 -1.29
N ASP A 50 -20.16 3.80 -0.66
CA ASP A 50 -20.61 2.75 0.25
C ASP A 50 -19.58 2.48 1.35
N GLY A 51 -19.86 1.48 2.20
CA GLY A 51 -19.02 1.09 3.33
C GLY A 51 -19.04 2.07 4.50
N ALA A 52 -18.13 1.86 5.45
CA ALA A 52 -18.09 2.62 6.71
C ALA A 52 -17.81 4.12 6.51
N LEU A 53 -17.10 4.48 5.44
CA LEU A 53 -16.70 5.87 5.17
C LEU A 53 -17.69 6.65 4.29
N ALA A 54 -18.80 6.03 3.84
CA ALA A 54 -19.79 6.69 2.96
C ALA A 54 -20.45 7.92 3.59
N ALA A 55 -20.58 7.94 4.91
CA ALA A 55 -21.16 9.06 5.66
C ALA A 55 -20.20 10.26 5.83
N VAL A 56 -18.90 10.06 5.66
CA VAL A 56 -17.86 11.09 5.82
C VAL A 56 -17.83 11.96 4.56
N LYS A 57 -18.12 13.27 4.70
CA LYS A 57 -18.28 14.19 3.55
C LYS A 57 -17.09 15.12 3.31
N ASP A 58 -16.21 15.20 4.29
CA ASP A 58 -15.04 16.09 4.32
C ASP A 58 -13.71 15.31 4.40
N LEU A 59 -13.73 14.06 3.94
CA LEU A 59 -12.53 13.21 3.92
C LEU A 59 -11.53 13.75 2.89
N GLU A 60 -10.33 14.00 3.35
CA GLU A 60 -9.19 14.40 2.51
C GLU A 60 -7.99 13.49 2.75
N PHE A 61 -7.28 13.19 1.68
CA PHE A 61 -6.01 12.48 1.70
C PHE A 61 -4.87 13.40 1.24
N MET A 62 -3.71 13.25 1.85
CA MET A 62 -2.45 13.78 1.34
C MET A 62 -1.60 12.63 0.82
N TYR A 63 -1.10 12.77 -0.41
CA TYR A 63 -0.27 11.75 -1.04
C TYR A 63 1.12 12.30 -1.35
N VAL A 64 2.11 11.44 -1.23
CA VAL A 64 3.42 11.65 -1.84
C VAL A 64 3.71 10.45 -2.75
N PHE A 65 3.74 10.69 -4.05
CA PHE A 65 4.17 9.71 -5.04
C PHE A 65 5.64 9.94 -5.37
N ASN A 66 6.52 9.02 -4.98
CA ASN A 66 7.96 9.12 -5.24
C ASN A 66 8.29 8.63 -6.65
N ALA A 67 9.24 9.25 -7.34
CA ALA A 67 9.64 8.87 -8.69
C ALA A 67 10.11 7.41 -8.81
N GLY A 68 10.54 6.78 -7.70
CA GLY A 68 10.92 5.37 -7.62
C GLY A 68 9.75 4.38 -7.52
N GLY A 69 8.50 4.84 -7.60
CA GLY A 69 7.31 3.96 -7.56
C GLY A 69 6.81 3.64 -6.16
N THR A 70 7.39 4.19 -5.09
CA THR A 70 6.84 4.11 -3.74
C THR A 70 5.92 5.29 -3.46
N MET A 71 5.00 5.13 -2.50
CA MET A 71 4.11 6.21 -2.08
C MET A 71 3.82 6.17 -0.59
N THR A 72 3.39 7.32 -0.07
CA THR A 72 2.76 7.45 1.24
C THR A 72 1.46 8.22 1.12
N GLU A 73 0.52 7.90 1.99
CA GLU A 73 -0.75 8.61 2.13
C GLU A 73 -1.04 8.87 3.60
N SER A 74 -1.72 9.96 3.90
CA SER A 74 -2.32 10.24 5.21
C SER A 74 -3.67 10.91 5.02
N SER A 75 -4.62 10.64 5.94
CA SER A 75 -5.95 11.24 5.89
C SER A 75 -6.16 12.27 7.01
N ASN A 76 -7.18 13.14 6.82
CA ASN A 76 -7.65 14.06 7.84
C ASN A 76 -8.70 13.43 8.77
N TYR A 77 -9.10 12.18 8.53
CA TYR A 77 -10.13 11.51 9.30
C TYR A 77 -9.52 10.66 10.40
N ASP A 78 -9.57 11.16 11.62
CA ASP A 78 -9.14 10.50 12.84
C ASP A 78 -10.36 10.02 13.63
N GLY A 79 -11.02 9.00 13.13
CA GLY A 79 -12.07 8.32 13.91
C GLY A 79 -11.48 7.61 15.14
N ALA A 80 -10.19 7.40 15.15
CA ALA A 80 -9.40 6.81 16.23
C ALA A 80 -7.93 7.22 16.06
N PRO A 81 -7.44 8.23 16.81
CA PRO A 81 -6.05 8.66 16.73
C PRO A 81 -5.09 7.62 17.36
N PRO A 82 -3.83 7.54 16.89
CA PRO A 82 -3.36 8.11 15.64
C PRO A 82 -3.67 7.19 14.46
N VAL A 83 -4.11 7.76 13.33
CA VAL A 83 -4.14 7.01 12.07
C VAL A 83 -2.72 6.99 11.53
N PRO A 84 -2.06 5.83 11.47
CA PRO A 84 -0.73 5.75 10.87
C PRO A 84 -0.84 6.05 9.37
N PRO A 85 0.20 6.65 8.76
CA PRO A 85 0.20 6.85 7.32
C PRO A 85 0.13 5.50 6.60
N ALA A 86 -0.45 5.51 5.41
CA ALA A 86 -0.40 4.38 4.50
C ALA A 86 0.91 4.40 3.69
N TYR A 87 1.39 3.21 3.36
CA TYR A 87 2.59 3.00 2.56
C TYR A 87 2.28 2.05 1.41
N GLY A 88 2.86 2.31 0.24
CA GLY A 88 2.58 1.46 -0.89
C GLY A 88 3.43 1.75 -2.12
N LEU A 89 2.96 1.17 -3.21
CA LEU A 89 3.58 1.24 -4.52
C LEU A 89 2.60 1.86 -5.52
N TRP A 90 3.15 2.55 -6.51
CA TRP A 90 2.41 3.01 -7.65
C TRP A 90 3.16 2.76 -8.95
N ARG A 91 2.43 2.68 -10.04
CA ARG A 91 2.99 2.48 -11.38
C ARG A 91 2.15 3.17 -12.43
N ARG A 92 2.78 3.53 -13.53
CA ARG A 92 2.08 3.98 -14.72
C ARG A 92 1.47 2.77 -15.45
N THR A 93 0.21 2.87 -15.83
CA THR A 93 -0.51 1.84 -16.59
C THR A 93 -0.79 2.24 -18.03
N GLY A 94 -0.67 3.56 -18.32
CA GLY A 94 -0.89 4.10 -19.66
C GLY A 94 -0.58 5.60 -19.74
N PRO A 95 -0.83 6.24 -20.90
CA PRO A 95 -0.72 7.69 -21.02
C PRO A 95 -1.66 8.38 -20.05
N GLY A 96 -1.11 9.11 -19.06
CA GLY A 96 -1.88 9.78 -18.00
C GLY A 96 -2.62 8.86 -17.03
N ALA A 97 -2.43 7.54 -17.12
CA ALA A 97 -3.10 6.55 -16.29
C ALA A 97 -2.09 5.86 -15.35
N PHE A 98 -2.51 5.69 -14.09
CA PHE A 98 -1.69 5.08 -13.04
C PHE A 98 -2.53 4.19 -12.13
N GLU A 99 -1.88 3.29 -11.42
CA GLU A 99 -2.47 2.46 -10.38
C GLU A 99 -1.60 2.55 -9.14
N ALA A 100 -2.22 2.68 -7.98
CA ALA A 100 -1.57 2.66 -6.68
C ALA A 100 -2.19 1.56 -5.82
N HIS A 101 -1.34 0.91 -5.01
CA HIS A 101 -1.71 -0.09 -4.02
C HIS A 101 -0.99 0.28 -2.73
N TYR A 102 -1.73 0.56 -1.67
CA TYR A 102 -1.16 1.01 -0.41
C TYR A 102 -1.97 0.49 0.78
N GLU A 103 -1.29 0.37 1.92
CA GLU A 103 -1.80 -0.26 3.13
C GLU A 103 -1.51 0.59 4.36
N PHE A 104 -2.39 0.52 5.34
CA PHE A 104 -2.25 1.17 6.64
C PHE A 104 -2.74 0.26 7.76
N TYR A 105 -2.17 0.43 8.95
CA TYR A 105 -2.66 -0.28 10.12
C TYR A 105 -3.90 0.39 10.69
N THR A 106 -4.86 -0.43 11.15
CA THR A 106 -5.99 0.03 11.93
C THR A 106 -5.75 -0.27 13.42
N THR A 107 -6.27 0.61 14.27
CA THR A 107 -6.12 0.49 15.73
C THR A 107 -7.49 0.45 16.39
N LYS A 108 -7.56 -0.26 17.51
CA LYS A 108 -8.72 -0.32 18.38
C LYS A 108 -8.55 0.65 19.54
N ALA A 109 -9.52 1.53 19.72
CA ALA A 109 -9.56 2.43 20.86
C ALA A 109 -9.62 1.66 22.19
N PRO A 110 -8.99 2.16 23.25
CA PRO A 110 -9.21 1.65 24.61
C PRO A 110 -10.68 1.78 24.99
N ALA A 111 -11.20 0.82 25.75
CA ALA A 111 -12.59 0.82 26.19
C ALA A 111 -12.91 1.93 27.20
N GLY A 112 -11.90 2.48 27.87
CA GLY A 112 -12.06 3.57 28.82
C GLY A 112 -10.75 4.01 29.48
N PHE A 113 -10.83 5.05 30.29
CA PHE A 113 -9.67 5.66 30.96
C PHE A 113 -8.89 4.67 31.86
N ALA A 114 -9.59 3.73 32.51
CA ALA A 114 -8.94 2.72 33.35
C ALA A 114 -7.98 1.81 32.59
N GLU A 115 -8.29 1.50 31.33
CA GLU A 115 -7.43 0.71 30.46
C GLU A 115 -6.17 1.49 30.07
N ILE A 116 -6.30 2.79 29.78
CA ILE A 116 -5.17 3.69 29.52
C ILE A 116 -4.28 3.82 30.76
N ALA A 117 -4.86 4.05 31.93
CA ALA A 117 -4.14 4.19 33.19
C ALA A 117 -3.41 2.91 33.63
N GLY A 118 -3.91 1.74 33.20
CA GLY A 118 -3.26 0.43 33.40
C GLY A 118 -2.10 0.13 32.45
N GLY A 119 -1.71 1.09 31.57
CA GLY A 119 -0.67 0.91 30.57
C GLY A 119 -1.17 0.37 29.24
N GLY A 120 -2.49 0.22 29.08
CA GLY A 120 -3.14 -0.08 27.81
C GLY A 120 -3.20 1.17 26.92
N GLY A 121 -3.14 0.96 25.61
CA GLY A 121 -3.17 2.02 24.62
C GLY A 121 -4.02 1.65 23.42
N TRP A 122 -3.74 2.25 22.31
CA TRP A 122 -4.32 1.87 21.03
C TRP A 122 -3.75 0.53 20.60
N LEU A 123 -4.59 -0.49 20.54
CA LEU A 123 -4.20 -1.86 20.22
C LEU A 123 -4.34 -2.12 18.72
N PRO A 124 -3.51 -3.02 18.15
CA PRO A 124 -3.69 -3.45 16.76
C PRO A 124 -5.10 -4.02 16.52
N ALA A 125 -5.79 -3.55 15.48
CA ALA A 125 -7.11 -4.04 15.09
C ALA A 125 -7.10 -4.74 13.74
N GLY A 126 -6.05 -4.53 12.94
CA GLY A 126 -5.90 -5.09 11.61
C GLY A 126 -5.20 -4.14 10.66
N HIS A 127 -5.59 -4.19 9.39
CA HIS A 127 -5.06 -3.28 8.37
C HIS A 127 -6.11 -2.98 7.29
N GLY A 128 -5.91 -1.89 6.61
CA GLY A 128 -6.67 -1.53 5.43
C GLY A 128 -5.82 -1.59 4.18
N VAL A 129 -6.40 -2.03 3.08
CA VAL A 129 -5.78 -2.06 1.76
C VAL A 129 -6.58 -1.16 0.83
N LEU A 130 -5.90 -0.27 0.14
CA LEU A 130 -6.50 0.61 -0.86
C LEU A 130 -5.87 0.35 -2.23
N VAL A 131 -6.73 0.19 -3.22
CA VAL A 131 -6.35 0.13 -4.63
C VAL A 131 -6.97 1.30 -5.35
N GLU A 132 -6.14 2.11 -6.00
CA GLU A 132 -6.58 3.35 -6.63
C GLU A 132 -6.17 3.39 -8.10
N ARG A 133 -7.13 3.67 -8.99
CA ARG A 133 -6.91 3.88 -10.42
C ARG A 133 -7.04 5.35 -10.73
N ILE A 134 -5.92 5.95 -11.13
CA ILE A 134 -5.73 7.40 -11.23
C ILE A 134 -5.65 7.81 -12.68
N THR A 135 -6.36 8.88 -13.04
CA THR A 135 -6.25 9.57 -14.32
C THR A 135 -5.75 10.99 -14.09
N LEU A 136 -4.53 11.26 -14.53
CA LEU A 136 -3.89 12.57 -14.43
C LEU A 136 -4.37 13.47 -15.56
N ALA A 137 -4.75 14.70 -15.24
CA ALA A 137 -5.08 15.71 -16.24
C ALA A 137 -3.87 16.07 -17.10
N ALA A 138 -4.12 16.52 -18.33
CA ALA A 138 -3.07 16.84 -19.29
C ALA A 138 -2.09 17.93 -18.82
N ASP A 139 -2.57 18.85 -17.99
CA ASP A 139 -1.77 19.92 -17.39
C ASP A 139 -0.85 19.43 -16.23
N GLY A 140 -1.01 18.18 -15.78
CA GLY A 140 -0.26 17.60 -14.67
C GLY A 140 -0.55 18.22 -13.31
N ARG A 141 -1.62 19.01 -13.15
CA ARG A 141 -1.95 19.77 -11.94
C ARG A 141 -3.11 19.19 -11.13
N SER A 142 -3.93 18.36 -11.76
CA SER A 142 -5.04 17.67 -11.11
C SER A 142 -5.16 16.23 -11.58
N PHE A 143 -5.82 15.40 -10.79
CA PHE A 143 -6.20 14.05 -11.17
C PHE A 143 -7.63 13.72 -10.68
N THR A 144 -8.21 12.72 -11.29
CA THR A 144 -9.37 12.01 -10.75
C THR A 144 -9.02 10.54 -10.58
N SER A 145 -9.65 9.87 -9.61
CA SER A 145 -9.45 8.43 -9.43
C SER A 145 -10.72 7.73 -8.94
N THR A 146 -10.71 6.41 -9.10
CA THR A 146 -11.56 5.49 -8.35
C THR A 146 -10.72 4.77 -7.33
N ILE A 147 -11.26 4.60 -6.13
CA ILE A 147 -10.60 3.97 -5.00
C ILE A 147 -11.46 2.83 -4.46
N ALA A 148 -10.85 1.68 -4.19
CA ALA A 148 -11.45 0.55 -3.51
C ALA A 148 -10.71 0.32 -2.20
N TYR A 149 -11.45 0.29 -1.09
CA TYR A 149 -10.94 0.01 0.25
C TYR A 149 -11.42 -1.36 0.72
N THR A 150 -10.49 -2.18 1.19
CA THR A 150 -10.77 -3.46 1.83
C THR A 150 -10.20 -3.45 3.24
N ALA A 151 -11.05 -3.75 4.23
CA ALA A 151 -10.64 -3.88 5.63
C ALA A 151 -10.31 -5.33 5.97
N PHE A 152 -9.29 -5.54 6.80
CA PHE A 152 -8.89 -6.83 7.36
C PHE A 152 -8.78 -6.73 8.87
N ASP A 153 -9.16 -7.81 9.57
CA ASP A 153 -8.98 -7.95 11.02
C ASP A 153 -7.51 -8.27 11.40
N ALA A 154 -7.24 -8.36 12.68
CA ALA A 154 -5.90 -8.68 13.19
C ALA A 154 -5.40 -10.10 12.81
N ALA A 155 -6.29 -10.99 12.38
CA ALA A 155 -5.94 -12.31 11.86
C ALA A 155 -5.75 -12.31 10.33
N GLY A 156 -5.88 -11.15 9.67
CA GLY A 156 -5.76 -11.01 8.22
C GLY A 156 -6.98 -11.49 7.44
N LYS A 157 -8.14 -11.67 8.09
CA LYS A 157 -9.39 -12.03 7.41
C LYS A 157 -10.13 -10.76 6.98
N PRO A 158 -10.82 -10.78 5.82
CA PRO A 158 -11.68 -9.68 5.41
C PRO A 158 -12.68 -9.31 6.51
N ALA A 159 -12.78 -8.02 6.79
CA ALA A 159 -13.64 -7.44 7.80
C ALA A 159 -14.66 -6.47 7.15
N ALA A 160 -15.72 -6.16 7.87
CA ALA A 160 -16.66 -5.13 7.46
C ALA A 160 -15.99 -3.74 7.47
N GLY A 161 -16.46 -2.83 6.63
CA GLY A 161 -16.01 -1.43 6.62
C GLY A 161 -15.34 -0.98 5.34
N GLY A 162 -15.01 -1.90 4.43
CA GLY A 162 -14.55 -1.59 3.07
C GLY A 162 -15.58 -0.81 2.26
N GLY A 163 -15.20 -0.34 1.08
CA GLY A 163 -16.10 0.38 0.19
C GLY A 163 -15.39 0.92 -1.05
N GLU A 164 -16.16 1.47 -1.97
CA GLU A 164 -15.68 2.11 -3.19
C GLU A 164 -15.91 3.62 -3.14
N GLY A 165 -15.05 4.38 -3.78
CA GLY A 165 -15.15 5.84 -3.80
C GLY A 165 -14.48 6.48 -4.99
N LYS A 166 -14.53 7.81 -5.00
CA LYS A 166 -13.87 8.66 -5.99
C LYS A 166 -13.02 9.69 -5.30
N VAL A 167 -11.94 10.07 -5.97
CA VAL A 167 -11.04 11.13 -5.50
C VAL A 167 -10.89 12.20 -6.56
N SER A 168 -10.82 13.45 -6.12
CA SER A 168 -10.40 14.59 -6.92
C SER A 168 -9.17 15.19 -6.29
N GLY A 169 -8.03 15.05 -6.94
CA GLY A 169 -6.72 15.47 -6.42
C GLY A 169 -6.20 16.72 -7.11
N VAL A 170 -5.51 17.57 -6.33
CA VAL A 170 -4.76 18.72 -6.81
C VAL A 170 -3.32 18.65 -6.33
N ARG A 171 -2.39 19.04 -7.19
CA ARG A 171 -0.97 19.05 -6.87
C ARG A 171 -0.67 20.11 -5.82
N ILE A 172 0.07 19.72 -4.78
CA ILE A 172 0.64 20.68 -3.82
C ILE A 172 1.93 21.22 -4.45
N GLY A 173 2.00 22.50 -4.59
CA GLY A 173 3.17 23.13 -5.19
C GLY A 173 3.26 24.61 -4.86
N PRO A 174 4.42 25.22 -5.14
CA PRO A 174 4.59 26.66 -5.04
C PRO A 174 3.71 27.40 -6.06
#